data_7920c301fefb6032c3741f5d4d6a9489
#
_entry.id   7920c301fefb6032c3741f5d4d6a9489
#
_cell.length_a   1.000
_cell.length_b   1.000
_cell.length_c   1.000
_cell.angle_alpha   90.00
_cell.angle_beta   90.00
_cell.angle_gamma   90.00
#
_symmetry.space_group_name_H-M   'P 1'
#
loop_
_entity.id
_entity.type
_entity.pdbx_description
1 polymer ?
#
loop_
_entity_poly.entity_id
_entity_poly.type
_entity_poly.pdbx_seq_one_letter_code
_entity_poly.pdbx_strand_id
1 'polypeptide(L)'
;MSVTLRAAPTAVAPGLVLRCWRVEDVDALVEAHRDPELRARTRDPLTTPAQARRWVAGNRQGWAAGRRFSFAVCEPLPDGERLVACVLLKDVVPGRADAEIGYWTAGPARGRGVAPRAVDAVSRWAFTRFAATGLSRLELLHQVDNPASCRVAEKSGFPFVEVLPARPPFPRDGHRHVRHRG
;
A
#
# COMPACT_ATOMS: atom_id res chain seq x y z
N MET A 1 -11.25 -14.63 -6.89
CA MET A 1 -10.17 -15.32 -6.16
C MET A 1 -9.80 -14.49 -4.93
N SER A 2 -9.76 -15.11 -3.75
CA SER A 2 -9.36 -14.44 -2.51
C SER A 2 -7.85 -14.65 -2.33
N VAL A 3 -7.06 -13.56 -2.36
CA VAL A 3 -5.62 -13.61 -2.09
C VAL A 3 -5.38 -13.16 -0.66
N THR A 4 -4.64 -13.95 0.10
CA THR A 4 -4.17 -13.59 1.44
C THR A 4 -2.66 -13.76 1.49
N LEU A 5 -1.95 -12.70 1.85
CA LEU A 5 -0.51 -12.71 2.07
C LEU A 5 -0.21 -12.60 3.55
N ARG A 6 0.98 -13.01 3.95
CA ARG A 6 1.45 -12.90 5.33
C ARG A 6 2.84 -12.29 5.37
N ALA A 7 3.08 -11.45 6.37
CA ALA A 7 4.42 -11.03 6.73
C ALA A 7 4.76 -11.58 8.13
N ALA A 8 5.92 -12.18 8.26
CA ALA A 8 6.35 -12.82 9.50
C ALA A 8 6.39 -11.81 10.67
N PRO A 9 6.19 -12.25 11.92
CA PRO A 9 6.44 -11.43 13.09
C PRO A 9 7.93 -11.07 13.19
N THR A 10 8.22 -10.02 13.94
CA THR A 10 9.58 -9.65 14.34
C THR A 10 9.70 -9.76 15.86
N ALA A 11 10.89 -9.55 16.42
CA ALA A 11 11.08 -9.55 17.87
C ALA A 11 10.21 -8.51 18.61
N VAL A 12 9.77 -7.46 17.91
CA VAL A 12 9.06 -6.30 18.51
C VAL A 12 7.68 -6.02 17.89
N ALA A 13 7.23 -6.81 16.93
CA ALA A 13 5.93 -6.58 16.27
C ALA A 13 5.29 -7.89 15.79
N PRO A 14 3.96 -8.04 15.94
CA PRO A 14 3.23 -9.24 15.49
C PRO A 14 3.34 -9.42 13.98
N GLY A 15 2.99 -10.63 13.52
CA GLY A 15 2.82 -10.91 12.10
C GLY A 15 1.71 -10.06 11.48
N LEU A 16 1.72 -9.96 10.16
CA LEU A 16 0.70 -9.22 9.41
C LEU A 16 -0.06 -10.17 8.49
N VAL A 17 -1.35 -9.93 8.38
CA VAL A 17 -2.25 -10.53 7.38
C VAL A 17 -2.64 -9.45 6.39
N LEU A 18 -2.40 -9.70 5.11
CA LEU A 18 -2.77 -8.81 4.02
C LEU A 18 -3.84 -9.50 3.18
N ARG A 19 -5.00 -8.91 3.09
CA ARG A 19 -6.17 -9.48 2.40
C ARG A 19 -6.96 -8.44 1.63
N CYS A 20 -7.87 -8.90 0.78
CA CYS A 20 -8.82 -8.00 0.14
C CYS A 20 -9.67 -7.27 1.19
N TRP A 21 -10.06 -6.06 0.85
CA TRP A 21 -10.97 -5.25 1.65
C TRP A 21 -12.36 -5.88 1.76
N ARG A 22 -12.95 -5.76 2.94
CA ARG A 22 -14.29 -6.24 3.28
C ARG A 22 -15.18 -5.07 3.70
N VAL A 23 -16.48 -5.27 3.68
CA VAL A 23 -17.44 -4.24 4.12
C VAL A 23 -17.31 -3.95 5.62
N GLU A 24 -16.89 -4.93 6.38
CA GLU A 24 -16.64 -4.85 7.82
C GLU A 24 -15.44 -3.94 8.16
N ASP A 25 -14.56 -3.65 7.21
CA ASP A 25 -13.41 -2.76 7.39
C ASP A 25 -13.80 -1.26 7.33
N VAL A 26 -15.03 -0.93 6.96
CA VAL A 26 -15.47 0.45 6.69
C VAL A 26 -15.25 1.38 7.88
N ASP A 27 -15.62 0.96 9.06
CA ASP A 27 -15.51 1.81 10.26
C ASP A 27 -14.03 2.02 10.64
N ALA A 28 -13.22 0.96 10.59
CA ALA A 28 -11.78 1.06 10.85
C ALA A 28 -11.07 1.91 9.78
N LEU A 29 -11.54 1.87 8.54
CA LEU A 29 -11.01 2.69 7.45
C LEU A 29 -11.31 4.18 7.66
N VAL A 30 -12.56 4.52 8.06
CA VAL A 30 -12.93 5.90 8.39
C VAL A 30 -12.13 6.38 9.60
N GLU A 31 -12.00 5.54 10.64
CA GLU A 31 -11.22 5.87 11.83
C GLU A 31 -9.75 6.15 11.49
N ALA A 32 -9.12 5.33 10.66
CA ALA A 32 -7.74 5.57 10.21
C ALA A 32 -7.59 6.92 9.50
N HIS A 33 -8.59 7.34 8.74
CA HIS A 33 -8.60 8.64 8.04
C HIS A 33 -8.97 9.84 8.93
N ARG A 34 -9.22 9.67 10.23
CA ARG A 34 -9.30 10.78 11.19
C ARG A 34 -7.92 11.36 11.50
N ASP A 35 -6.85 10.58 11.30
CA ASP A 35 -5.49 11.03 11.48
C ASP A 35 -5.15 12.18 10.51
N PRO A 36 -4.78 13.38 11.02
CA PRO A 36 -4.47 14.54 10.18
C PRO A 36 -3.30 14.31 9.22
N GLU A 37 -2.28 13.55 9.66
CA GLU A 37 -1.11 13.28 8.83
C GLU A 37 -1.48 12.37 7.65
N LEU A 38 -2.29 11.34 7.88
CA LEU A 38 -2.79 10.49 6.81
C LEU A 38 -3.66 11.30 5.83
N ARG A 39 -4.55 12.13 6.34
CA ARG A 39 -5.40 12.99 5.50
C ARG A 39 -4.60 13.94 4.63
N ALA A 40 -3.58 14.59 5.18
CA ALA A 40 -2.74 15.52 4.44
C ALA A 40 -1.97 14.86 3.28
N ARG A 41 -1.75 13.56 3.35
CA ARG A 41 -1.03 12.79 2.32
C ARG A 41 -1.94 11.93 1.44
N THR A 42 -3.24 11.93 1.71
CA THR A 42 -4.23 11.19 0.93
C THR A 42 -5.00 12.16 0.03
N ARG A 43 -5.03 11.88 -1.27
CA ARG A 43 -5.72 12.72 -2.26
C ARG A 43 -7.22 12.84 -1.98
N ASP A 44 -7.85 11.71 -1.67
CA ASP A 44 -9.29 11.62 -1.42
C ASP A 44 -9.53 10.97 -0.04
N PRO A 45 -9.46 11.74 1.07
CA PRO A 45 -9.66 11.20 2.41
C PRO A 45 -11.06 10.65 2.61
N LEU A 46 -11.16 9.48 3.25
CA LEU A 46 -12.42 8.79 3.49
C LEU A 46 -12.97 9.19 4.86
N THR A 47 -13.77 10.24 4.91
CA THR A 47 -14.26 10.85 6.15
C THR A 47 -15.66 10.37 6.56
N THR A 48 -16.35 9.64 5.68
CA THR A 48 -17.68 9.10 5.95
C THR A 48 -17.78 7.61 5.60
N PRO A 49 -18.67 6.85 6.28
CA PRO A 49 -18.91 5.44 5.94
C PRO A 49 -19.36 5.24 4.48
N ALA A 50 -20.14 6.18 3.95
CA ALA A 50 -20.58 6.10 2.54
C ALA A 50 -19.44 6.21 1.56
N GLN A 51 -18.45 7.11 1.79
CA GLN A 51 -17.23 7.21 0.98
C GLN A 51 -16.40 5.93 1.09
N ALA A 52 -16.19 5.42 2.32
CA ALA A 52 -15.43 4.21 2.57
C ALA A 52 -16.07 2.97 1.91
N ARG A 53 -17.40 2.81 1.97
CA ARG A 53 -18.10 1.72 1.25
C ARG A 53 -17.89 1.78 -0.26
N ARG A 54 -18.03 2.97 -0.87
CA ARG A 54 -17.76 3.15 -2.31
C ARG A 54 -16.32 2.82 -2.66
N TRP A 55 -15.37 3.24 -1.82
CA TRP A 55 -13.96 2.96 -2.02
C TRP A 55 -13.65 1.46 -1.92
N VAL A 56 -14.21 0.76 -0.94
CA VAL A 56 -14.10 -0.70 -0.79
C VAL A 56 -14.68 -1.42 -2.02
N ALA A 57 -15.88 -1.00 -2.48
CA ALA A 57 -16.50 -1.57 -3.67
C ALA A 57 -15.64 -1.36 -4.93
N GLY A 58 -15.08 -0.14 -5.11
CA GLY A 58 -14.18 0.18 -6.23
C GLY A 58 -12.89 -0.65 -6.21
N ASN A 59 -12.32 -0.92 -5.03
CA ASN A 59 -11.16 -1.81 -4.93
C ASN A 59 -11.48 -3.26 -5.31
N ARG A 60 -12.67 -3.77 -4.97
CA ARG A 60 -13.12 -5.10 -5.41
C ARG A 60 -13.27 -5.17 -6.94
N GLN A 61 -13.79 -4.11 -7.58
CA GLN A 61 -13.83 -4.00 -9.04
C GLN A 61 -12.43 -3.97 -9.64
N GLY A 62 -11.49 -3.21 -9.03
CA GLY A 62 -10.09 -3.17 -9.45
C GLY A 62 -9.42 -4.55 -9.43
N TRP A 63 -9.69 -5.36 -8.41
CA TRP A 63 -9.27 -6.76 -8.33
C TRP A 63 -9.85 -7.61 -9.46
N ALA A 64 -11.15 -7.49 -9.72
CA ALA A 64 -11.81 -8.23 -10.79
C ALA A 64 -11.27 -7.85 -12.17
N ALA A 65 -10.95 -6.57 -12.39
CA ALA A 65 -10.34 -6.08 -13.62
C ALA A 65 -8.86 -6.42 -13.79
N GLY A 66 -8.19 -6.94 -12.73
CA GLY A 66 -6.79 -7.35 -12.79
C GLY A 66 -5.78 -6.21 -12.93
N ARG A 67 -6.16 -4.98 -12.61
CA ARG A 67 -5.30 -3.78 -12.82
C ARG A 67 -4.89 -3.06 -11.54
N ARG A 68 -5.64 -3.30 -10.45
CA ARG A 68 -5.46 -2.61 -9.17
C ARG A 68 -5.72 -3.59 -8.03
N PHE A 69 -4.75 -3.77 -7.16
CA PHE A 69 -4.77 -4.75 -6.08
C PHE A 69 -4.50 -4.05 -4.75
N SER A 70 -5.57 -3.73 -4.03
CA SER A 70 -5.48 -3.08 -2.73
C SER A 70 -5.67 -4.09 -1.61
N PHE A 71 -4.76 -4.08 -0.65
CA PHE A 71 -4.76 -4.96 0.50
C PHE A 71 -5.05 -4.16 1.77
N ALA A 72 -6.02 -4.62 2.56
CA ALA A 72 -6.11 -4.29 3.97
C ALA A 72 -4.97 -5.03 4.68
N VAL A 73 -4.15 -4.32 5.44
CA VAL A 73 -3.08 -4.88 6.25
C VAL A 73 -3.54 -4.90 7.69
N CYS A 74 -3.60 -6.09 8.28
CA CYS A 74 -4.16 -6.31 9.60
C CYS A 74 -3.15 -6.99 10.52
N GLU A 75 -3.17 -6.64 11.79
CA GLU A 75 -2.55 -7.39 12.88
C GLU A 75 -3.58 -8.36 13.44
N PRO A 76 -3.26 -9.66 13.58
CA PRO A 76 -4.11 -10.62 14.27
C PRO A 76 -4.30 -10.23 15.74
N LEU A 77 -5.50 -10.37 16.24
CA LEU A 77 -5.88 -10.24 17.66
C LEU A 77 -6.54 -11.54 18.11
N PRO A 78 -6.63 -11.83 19.42
CA PRO A 78 -7.34 -13.01 19.92
C PRO A 78 -8.78 -13.09 19.40
N ASP A 79 -9.49 -11.97 19.33
CA ASP A 79 -10.89 -11.89 18.95
C ASP A 79 -11.10 -11.26 17.56
N GLY A 80 -10.11 -11.35 16.66
CA GLY A 80 -10.26 -10.82 15.30
C GLY A 80 -9.00 -10.21 14.71
N GLU A 81 -9.15 -9.08 14.04
CA GLU A 81 -8.06 -8.40 13.33
C GLU A 81 -8.15 -6.89 13.56
N ARG A 82 -7.00 -6.23 13.67
CA ARG A 82 -6.90 -4.76 13.71
C ARG A 82 -6.31 -4.24 12.41
N LEU A 83 -7.04 -3.38 11.70
CA LEU A 83 -6.54 -2.67 10.53
C LEU A 83 -5.39 -1.73 10.94
N VAL A 84 -4.23 -1.87 10.32
CA VAL A 84 -3.02 -1.10 10.65
C VAL A 84 -2.42 -0.37 9.44
N ALA A 85 -2.71 -0.82 8.22
CA ALA A 85 -2.19 -0.18 7.01
C ALA A 85 -3.00 -0.60 5.77
N CYS A 86 -2.67 0.02 4.65
CA CYS A 86 -3.05 -0.39 3.31
C CYS A 86 -1.82 -0.49 2.45
N VAL A 87 -1.75 -1.47 1.56
CA VAL A 87 -0.81 -1.49 0.45
C VAL A 87 -1.59 -1.67 -0.84
N LEU A 88 -1.23 -0.91 -1.85
CA LEU A 88 -1.89 -0.85 -3.14
C LEU A 88 -0.89 -1.05 -4.26
N LEU A 89 -1.10 -2.07 -5.07
CA LEU A 89 -0.45 -2.23 -6.37
C LEU A 89 -1.42 -1.72 -7.45
N LYS A 90 -0.98 -0.77 -8.26
CA LYS A 90 -1.78 -0.14 -9.31
C LYS A 90 -1.02 -0.11 -10.64
N ASP A 91 -1.76 0.19 -11.71
CA ASP A 91 -1.24 0.31 -13.06
C ASP A 91 -0.58 -0.98 -13.59
N VAL A 92 -1.09 -2.13 -13.14
CA VAL A 92 -0.69 -3.43 -13.68
C VAL A 92 -1.34 -3.59 -15.06
N VAL A 93 -0.53 -3.50 -16.09
CA VAL A 93 -0.98 -3.60 -17.49
C VAL A 93 -0.20 -4.71 -18.18
N PRO A 94 -0.87 -5.70 -18.80
CA PRO A 94 -0.18 -6.74 -19.56
C PRO A 94 0.78 -6.14 -20.60
N GLY A 95 2.00 -6.66 -20.67
CA GLY A 95 3.04 -6.17 -21.55
C GLY A 95 3.84 -4.96 -21.05
N ARG A 96 3.42 -4.33 -19.94
CA ARG A 96 4.25 -3.31 -19.26
C ARG A 96 5.19 -3.96 -18.25
N ALA A 97 6.43 -3.48 -18.24
CA ALA A 97 7.45 -3.96 -17.32
C ALA A 97 7.33 -3.39 -15.90
N ASP A 98 6.52 -2.35 -15.72
CA ASP A 98 6.41 -1.58 -14.48
C ASP A 98 4.98 -1.52 -13.94
N ALA A 99 4.88 -1.36 -12.62
CA ALA A 99 3.66 -1.03 -11.90
C ALA A 99 4.02 -0.17 -10.68
N GLU A 100 3.05 0.58 -10.14
CA GLU A 100 3.28 1.43 -8.98
C GLU A 100 2.75 0.76 -7.70
N ILE A 101 3.54 0.86 -6.64
CA ILE A 101 3.12 0.45 -5.29
C ILE A 101 2.99 1.68 -4.40
N GLY A 102 1.83 1.79 -3.74
CA GLY A 102 1.56 2.83 -2.75
C GLY A 102 1.12 2.21 -1.43
N TYR A 103 1.20 2.98 -0.36
CA TYR A 103 0.77 2.51 0.96
C TYR A 103 0.38 3.69 1.88
N TRP A 104 -0.32 3.36 2.94
CA TRP A 104 -0.43 4.21 4.13
C TRP A 104 -0.43 3.35 5.39
N THR A 105 -0.10 3.96 6.53
CA THR A 105 -0.09 3.32 7.85
C THR A 105 -0.91 4.15 8.82
N ALA A 106 -1.82 3.51 9.55
CA ALA A 106 -2.61 4.15 10.60
C ALA A 106 -1.69 4.71 11.70
N GLY A 107 -2.04 5.86 12.27
CA GLY A 107 -1.22 6.57 13.25
C GLY A 107 -0.63 5.66 14.35
N PRO A 108 -1.46 4.88 15.08
CA PRO A 108 -0.98 4.01 16.15
C PRO A 108 -0.04 2.87 15.72
N ALA A 109 0.06 2.60 14.40
CA ALA A 109 0.89 1.54 13.85
C ALA A 109 2.20 2.04 13.23
N ARG A 110 2.42 3.36 13.19
CA ARG A 110 3.66 3.95 12.69
C ARG A 110 4.86 3.61 13.58
N GLY A 111 6.05 3.65 12.99
CA GLY A 111 7.30 3.34 13.72
C GLY A 111 7.53 1.86 14.05
N ARG A 112 6.53 0.99 13.84
CA ARG A 112 6.56 -0.44 14.21
C ARG A 112 6.97 -1.37 13.07
N GLY A 113 7.49 -0.85 11.97
CA GLY A 113 7.92 -1.63 10.80
C GLY A 113 6.79 -2.28 10.00
N VAL A 114 5.54 -1.82 10.16
CA VAL A 114 4.38 -2.36 9.45
C VAL A 114 4.52 -2.14 7.94
N ALA A 115 4.74 -0.88 7.51
CA ALA A 115 4.79 -0.54 6.10
C ALA A 115 5.87 -1.30 5.32
N PRO A 116 7.16 -1.33 5.72
CA PRO A 116 8.17 -2.01 4.93
C PRO A 116 7.92 -3.52 4.80
N ARG A 117 7.40 -4.18 5.85
CA ARG A 117 7.04 -5.61 5.78
C ARG A 117 5.87 -5.88 4.85
N ALA A 118 4.86 -5.02 4.89
CA ALA A 118 3.69 -5.15 4.04
C ALA A 118 4.00 -4.85 2.57
N VAL A 119 4.76 -3.79 2.29
CA VAL A 119 5.23 -3.43 0.95
C VAL A 119 6.09 -4.56 0.36
N ASP A 120 7.02 -5.12 1.14
CA ASP A 120 7.84 -6.25 0.69
C ASP A 120 7.00 -7.49 0.35
N ALA A 121 6.02 -7.84 1.19
CA ALA A 121 5.14 -8.98 0.94
C ALA A 121 4.34 -8.82 -0.36
N VAL A 122 3.78 -7.63 -0.61
CA VAL A 122 3.05 -7.34 -1.86
C VAL A 122 3.99 -7.30 -3.06
N SER A 123 5.21 -6.77 -2.92
CA SER A 123 6.20 -6.73 -4.00
C SER A 123 6.59 -8.14 -4.46
N ARG A 124 6.90 -9.04 -3.53
CA ARG A 124 7.22 -10.44 -3.85
C ARG A 124 6.05 -11.14 -4.52
N TRP A 125 4.84 -10.96 -3.99
CA TRP A 125 3.64 -11.50 -4.62
C TRP A 125 3.44 -10.97 -6.03
N ALA A 126 3.60 -9.66 -6.24
CA ALA A 126 3.44 -9.03 -7.54
C ALA A 126 4.44 -9.59 -8.58
N PHE A 127 5.71 -9.68 -8.22
CA PHE A 127 6.74 -10.24 -9.10
C PHE A 127 6.50 -11.72 -9.44
N THR A 128 6.00 -12.52 -8.50
CA THR A 128 5.63 -13.90 -8.77
C THR A 128 4.36 -13.99 -9.62
N ARG A 129 3.31 -13.24 -9.25
CA ARG A 129 1.98 -13.33 -9.89
C ARG A 129 1.98 -12.82 -11.32
N PHE A 130 2.78 -11.79 -11.60
CA PHE A 130 2.81 -11.09 -12.89
C PHE A 130 4.10 -11.32 -13.67
N ALA A 131 4.92 -12.30 -13.29
CA ALA A 131 6.14 -12.66 -14.00
C ALA A 131 5.88 -12.94 -15.49
N ALA A 132 4.89 -13.78 -15.76
CA ALA A 132 4.53 -14.19 -17.13
C ALA A 132 3.93 -13.04 -17.97
N THR A 133 3.44 -11.97 -17.35
CA THR A 133 2.92 -10.79 -18.06
C THR A 133 3.97 -9.71 -18.29
N GLY A 134 5.23 -9.96 -17.90
CA GLY A 134 6.36 -9.08 -18.16
C GLY A 134 6.71 -8.11 -17.03
N LEU A 135 6.01 -8.14 -15.89
CA LEU A 135 6.34 -7.26 -14.76
C LEU A 135 7.74 -7.57 -14.23
N SER A 136 8.63 -6.59 -14.29
CA SER A 136 10.03 -6.71 -13.86
C SER A 136 10.49 -5.63 -12.89
N ARG A 137 9.71 -4.55 -12.72
CA ARG A 137 10.00 -3.50 -11.74
C ARG A 137 8.75 -2.95 -11.09
N LEU A 138 8.91 -2.49 -9.86
CA LEU A 138 7.90 -1.74 -9.10
C LEU A 138 8.45 -0.36 -8.76
N GLU A 139 7.59 0.65 -8.83
CA GLU A 139 7.91 2.02 -8.49
C GLU A 139 7.15 2.43 -7.23
N LEU A 140 7.83 3.12 -6.31
CA LEU A 140 7.25 3.72 -5.12
C LEU A 140 7.51 5.22 -5.19
N LEU A 141 6.42 6.00 -5.23
CA LEU A 141 6.47 7.44 -5.38
C LEU A 141 5.94 8.14 -4.12
N HIS A 142 6.60 9.21 -3.70
CA HIS A 142 6.12 10.07 -2.62
C HIS A 142 6.66 11.49 -2.78
N GLN A 143 6.06 12.47 -2.11
CA GLN A 143 6.55 13.85 -2.13
C GLN A 143 7.84 13.97 -1.33
N VAL A 144 8.73 14.91 -1.75
CA VAL A 144 10.06 15.13 -1.14
C VAL A 144 10.01 15.44 0.36
N ASP A 145 8.91 16.04 0.83
CA ASP A 145 8.68 16.37 2.24
C ASP A 145 8.22 15.18 3.11
N ASN A 146 8.34 13.95 2.60
CA ASN A 146 7.98 12.73 3.32
C ASN A 146 9.20 11.80 3.56
N PRO A 147 10.14 12.18 4.43
CA PRO A 147 11.32 11.37 4.70
C PRO A 147 10.99 10.01 5.32
N ALA A 148 9.81 9.86 5.94
CA ALA A 148 9.36 8.57 6.44
C ALA A 148 9.14 7.57 5.29
N SER A 149 8.65 8.02 4.14
CA SER A 149 8.48 7.17 2.96
C SER A 149 9.80 6.78 2.30
N CYS A 150 10.82 7.64 2.31
CA CYS A 150 12.18 7.24 1.91
C CYS A 150 12.66 6.03 2.72
N ARG A 151 12.55 6.13 4.07
CA ARG A 151 12.97 5.03 4.96
C ARG A 151 12.18 3.73 4.75
N VAL A 152 10.90 3.83 4.41
CA VAL A 152 10.08 2.65 4.07
C VAL A 152 10.54 2.06 2.74
N ALA A 153 10.73 2.88 1.72
CA ALA A 153 11.21 2.46 0.41
C ALA A 153 12.54 1.69 0.52
N GLU A 154 13.53 2.28 1.16
CA GLU A 154 14.85 1.66 1.38
C GLU A 154 14.74 0.32 2.12
N LYS A 155 13.99 0.27 3.24
CA LYS A 155 13.80 -0.95 4.05
C LYS A 155 13.04 -2.05 3.32
N SER A 156 12.26 -1.72 2.30
CA SER A 156 11.54 -2.69 1.46
C SER A 156 12.23 -2.97 0.11
N GLY A 157 13.50 -2.56 -0.04
CA GLY A 157 14.32 -2.88 -1.20
C GLY A 157 14.04 -2.01 -2.42
N PHE A 158 13.59 -0.78 -2.22
CA PHE A 158 13.38 0.23 -3.26
C PHE A 158 14.43 1.34 -3.12
N PRO A 159 15.60 1.22 -3.74
CA PRO A 159 16.59 2.32 -3.76
C PRO A 159 16.01 3.58 -4.42
N PHE A 160 16.50 4.74 -3.97
CA PHE A 160 16.21 6.02 -4.59
C PHE A 160 16.82 6.09 -5.99
N VAL A 161 16.08 6.65 -6.93
CA VAL A 161 16.52 6.79 -8.34
C VAL A 161 16.65 8.25 -8.73
N GLU A 162 15.58 9.05 -8.53
CA GLU A 162 15.57 10.43 -8.98
C GLU A 162 14.50 11.28 -8.29
N VAL A 163 14.64 12.60 -8.44
CA VAL A 163 13.60 13.57 -8.10
C VAL A 163 12.74 13.82 -9.33
N LEU A 164 11.44 13.68 -9.19
CA LEU A 164 10.46 14.03 -10.21
C LEU A 164 9.99 15.46 -9.96
N PRO A 165 9.95 16.34 -10.99
CA PRO A 165 9.45 17.69 -10.82
C PRO A 165 7.96 17.70 -10.44
N ALA A 166 7.57 18.72 -9.68
CA ALA A 166 6.18 18.97 -9.34
C ALA A 166 5.32 19.06 -10.60
N ARG A 167 4.18 18.39 -10.58
CA ARG A 167 3.19 18.41 -11.68
C ARG A 167 1.79 18.19 -11.13
N PRO A 168 0.76 18.80 -11.70
CA PRO A 168 -0.61 18.53 -11.27
C PRO A 168 -0.93 17.02 -11.28
N PRO A 169 -1.61 16.48 -10.28
CA PRO A 169 -2.17 17.17 -9.10
C PRO A 169 -1.21 17.27 -7.91
N PHE A 170 0.09 17.01 -8.09
CA PHE A 170 1.10 17.01 -7.03
C PHE A 170 1.79 18.38 -6.96
N PRO A 171 1.62 19.14 -5.87
CA PRO A 171 2.12 20.52 -5.77
C PRO A 171 3.61 20.60 -5.47
N ARG A 172 4.26 19.50 -5.18
CA ARG A 172 5.68 19.40 -4.80
C ARG A 172 6.39 18.35 -5.63
N ASP A 173 7.70 18.48 -5.71
CA ASP A 173 8.55 17.45 -6.28
C ASP A 173 8.34 16.12 -5.59
N GLY A 174 8.61 15.03 -6.29
CA GLY A 174 8.48 13.67 -5.81
C GLY A 174 9.80 12.93 -5.83
N HIS A 175 9.96 11.98 -4.90
CA HIS A 175 11.02 10.99 -4.99
C HIS A 175 10.48 9.75 -5.68
N ARG A 176 11.26 9.23 -6.63
CA ARG A 176 11.05 7.93 -7.26
C ARG A 176 12.04 6.92 -6.73
N HIS A 177 11.49 5.84 -6.18
CA HIS A 177 12.23 4.67 -5.73
C HIS A 177 11.82 3.47 -6.59
N VAL A 178 12.76 2.61 -6.96
CA VAL A 178 12.50 1.49 -7.88
C VAL A 178 13.06 0.19 -7.32
N ARG A 179 12.25 -0.87 -7.36
CA ARG A 179 12.68 -2.24 -7.04
C ARG A 179 12.55 -3.10 -8.27
N HIS A 180 13.60 -3.79 -8.65
CA HIS A 180 13.60 -4.77 -9.73
C HIS A 180 13.29 -6.17 -9.19
N ARG A 181 12.73 -7.00 -10.07
CA ARG A 181 12.61 -8.43 -9.80
C ARG A 181 14.02 -9.01 -9.79
N GLY A 182 14.39 -9.65 -8.69
CA GLY A 182 15.61 -10.45 -8.57
C GLY A 182 15.47 -11.82 -9.24
#